data_b17618789df9910cc4abe79f5c70a6d8
#
_entry.id   b17618789df9910cc4abe79f5c70a6d8
#
_cell.length_a   1.000
_cell.length_b   1.000
_cell.length_c   1.000
_cell.angle_alpha   90.00
_cell.angle_beta   90.00
_cell.angle_gamma   90.00
#
_symmetry.space_group_name_H-M   'P 1'
#
loop_
_entity.id
_entity.type
_entity.pdbx_description
1 polymer ?
#
loop_
_entity_poly.entity_id
_entity_poly.type
_entity_poly.pdbx_seq_one_letter_code
_entity_poly.pdbx_strand_id
1 'polypeptide(L)'
;SITPGPTNIIMMTTGVNHGFRSTIAFASGAAFGFTIFMIVVALGFGSILSQNAQVMEYMGYVGAVMISYMGYKIAFSKGNMEVEDTKRPGFIHGAVLQWVNPKSWIACIAGVSAFNLGASGERLAVYSIFYIIVGYACVLVWGYGGAKISHFLKAENNLRIFNFVMGGSLVIVALYLAFMDK
;
A
#
# COMPACT_ATOMS: atom_id res chain seq x y z
N SER A 1 -8.88 4.12 3.61
CA SER A 1 -7.58 4.46 2.97
C SER A 1 -6.72 5.39 3.82
N ILE A 2 -7.30 6.26 4.68
CA ILE A 2 -6.52 7.23 5.47
C ILE A 2 -5.76 6.61 6.66
N THR A 3 -6.18 5.46 7.17
CA THR A 3 -5.56 4.81 8.34
C THR A 3 -4.17 4.25 8.03
N PRO A 4 -3.22 4.27 9.00
CA PRO A 4 -1.88 3.72 8.81
C PRO A 4 -1.90 2.27 8.28
N GLY A 5 -0.95 1.96 7.42
CA GLY A 5 -0.77 0.64 6.84
C GLY A 5 0.36 0.64 5.82
N PRO A 6 0.73 -0.52 5.26
CA PRO A 6 1.89 -0.64 4.37
C PRO A 6 1.93 0.40 3.24
N THR A 7 0.84 0.57 2.51
CA THR A 7 0.73 1.56 1.43
C THR A 7 1.05 2.98 1.91
N ASN A 8 0.47 3.39 3.06
CA ASN A 8 0.59 4.73 3.58
C ASN A 8 1.99 5.00 4.17
N ILE A 9 2.59 3.99 4.81
CA ILE A 9 3.96 4.08 5.31
C ILE A 9 4.94 4.25 4.14
N ILE A 10 4.80 3.47 3.08
CA ILE A 10 5.63 3.58 1.87
C ILE A 10 5.45 4.95 1.21
N MET A 11 4.22 5.45 1.13
CA MET A 11 3.95 6.79 0.61
C MET A 11 4.65 7.88 1.43
N MET A 12 4.53 7.81 2.75
CA MET A 12 5.16 8.78 3.65
C MET A 12 6.68 8.75 3.54
N THR A 13 7.28 7.56 3.59
CA THR A 13 8.74 7.40 3.48
C THR A 13 9.26 7.81 2.11
N THR A 14 8.54 7.50 1.03
CA THR A 14 8.89 7.97 -0.31
C THR A 14 8.81 9.49 -0.40
N GLY A 15 7.78 10.10 0.21
CA GLY A 15 7.67 11.56 0.29
C GLY A 15 8.82 12.21 1.06
N VAL A 16 9.23 11.62 2.19
CA VAL A 16 10.37 12.09 3.00
C VAL A 16 11.67 11.99 2.23
N ASN A 17 11.95 10.84 1.62
CA ASN A 17 13.26 10.55 1.03
C ASN A 17 13.42 11.10 -0.40
N HIS A 18 12.32 11.23 -1.18
CA HIS A 18 12.37 11.54 -2.60
C HIS A 18 11.45 12.70 -3.02
N GLY A 19 10.75 13.31 -2.06
CA GLY A 19 9.80 14.38 -2.31
C GLY A 19 8.44 13.92 -2.86
N PHE A 20 7.47 14.83 -2.84
CA PHE A 20 6.07 14.53 -3.19
C PHE A 20 5.88 13.98 -4.61
N ARG A 21 6.56 14.56 -5.61
CA ARG A 21 6.41 14.12 -7.01
C ARG A 21 6.77 12.66 -7.21
N SER A 22 7.70 12.14 -6.44
CA SER A 22 8.13 10.74 -6.50
C SER A 22 7.09 9.76 -5.97
N THR A 23 6.11 10.23 -5.20
CA THR A 23 5.02 9.39 -4.67
C THR A 23 3.90 9.15 -5.70
N ILE A 24 3.79 9.99 -6.74
CA ILE A 24 2.67 9.97 -7.69
C ILE A 24 2.58 8.63 -8.42
N ALA A 25 3.69 8.09 -8.91
CA ALA A 25 3.69 6.83 -9.65
C ALA A 25 3.21 5.66 -8.79
N PHE A 26 3.69 5.57 -7.55
CA PHE A 26 3.25 4.54 -6.60
C PHE A 26 1.78 4.74 -6.21
N ALA A 27 1.35 5.97 -5.92
CA ALA A 27 -0.05 6.28 -5.60
C ALA A 27 -1.00 5.90 -6.73
N SER A 28 -0.62 6.22 -7.98
CA SER A 28 -1.40 5.85 -9.16
C SER A 28 -1.50 4.32 -9.28
N GLY A 29 -0.38 3.61 -9.11
CA GLY A 29 -0.38 2.15 -9.09
C GLY A 29 -1.27 1.58 -7.99
N ALA A 30 -1.22 2.14 -6.78
CA ALA A 30 -2.05 1.70 -5.67
C ALA A 30 -3.56 1.91 -5.95
N ALA A 31 -3.94 3.07 -6.49
CA ALA A 31 -5.34 3.36 -6.83
C ALA A 31 -5.87 2.44 -7.94
N PHE A 32 -5.13 2.30 -9.04
CA PHE A 32 -5.51 1.41 -10.13
C PHE A 32 -5.50 -0.06 -9.70
N GLY A 33 -4.46 -0.50 -8.99
CA GLY A 33 -4.33 -1.88 -8.51
C GLY A 33 -5.49 -2.26 -7.58
N PHE A 34 -5.88 -1.38 -6.66
CA PHE A 34 -7.02 -1.62 -5.78
C PHE A 34 -8.34 -1.63 -6.54
N THR A 35 -8.52 -0.75 -7.51
CA THR A 35 -9.76 -0.70 -8.30
C THR A 35 -9.94 -1.98 -9.13
N ILE A 36 -8.89 -2.44 -9.81
CA ILE A 36 -8.92 -3.70 -10.55
C ILE A 36 -9.19 -4.87 -9.60
N PHE A 37 -8.50 -4.90 -8.46
CA PHE A 37 -8.70 -5.91 -7.44
C PHE A 37 -10.16 -5.94 -6.95
N MET A 38 -10.75 -4.77 -6.67
CA MET A 38 -12.13 -4.65 -6.23
C MET A 38 -13.13 -5.14 -7.29
N ILE A 39 -12.90 -4.81 -8.57
CA ILE A 39 -13.72 -5.30 -9.68
C ILE A 39 -13.67 -6.83 -9.74
N VAL A 40 -12.49 -7.42 -9.65
CA VAL A 40 -12.30 -8.88 -9.65
C VAL A 40 -13.05 -9.53 -8.48
N VAL A 41 -12.94 -8.96 -7.28
CA VAL A 41 -13.66 -9.46 -6.10
C VAL A 41 -15.17 -9.33 -6.27
N ALA A 42 -15.67 -8.18 -6.77
CA ALA A 42 -17.10 -7.94 -6.99
C ALA A 42 -17.71 -8.87 -8.04
N LEU A 43 -16.95 -9.30 -9.05
CA LEU A 43 -17.38 -10.27 -10.06
C LEU A 43 -17.41 -11.72 -9.55
N GLY A 44 -17.20 -11.96 -8.27
CA GLY A 44 -17.30 -13.26 -7.63
C GLY A 44 -16.00 -14.04 -7.50
N PHE A 45 -14.89 -13.61 -8.11
CA PHE A 45 -13.61 -14.26 -7.94
C PHE A 45 -13.12 -14.22 -6.48
N GLY A 46 -13.51 -13.18 -5.73
CA GLY A 46 -13.18 -13.07 -4.31
C GLY A 46 -13.78 -14.19 -3.46
N SER A 47 -14.97 -14.68 -3.78
CA SER A 47 -15.60 -15.80 -3.07
C SER A 47 -14.88 -17.12 -3.35
N ILE A 48 -14.43 -17.34 -4.58
CA ILE A 48 -13.67 -18.54 -4.95
C ILE A 48 -12.31 -18.55 -4.26
N LEU A 49 -11.62 -17.42 -4.24
CA LEU A 49 -10.30 -17.29 -3.59
C LEU A 49 -10.41 -17.42 -2.06
N SER A 50 -11.40 -16.77 -1.44
CA SER A 50 -11.57 -16.80 0.03
C SER A 50 -12.02 -18.18 0.56
N GLN A 51 -12.65 -19.01 -0.28
CA GLN A 51 -13.00 -20.38 0.09
C GLN A 51 -11.80 -21.33 0.05
N ASN A 52 -10.71 -20.95 -0.60
CA ASN A 52 -9.50 -21.78 -0.64
C ASN A 52 -8.48 -21.26 0.37
N ALA A 53 -8.50 -21.86 1.56
CA ALA A 53 -7.62 -21.47 2.67
C ALA A 53 -6.12 -21.51 2.29
N GLN A 54 -5.70 -22.49 1.49
CA GLN A 54 -4.31 -22.58 1.03
C GLN A 54 -3.91 -21.40 0.14
N VAL A 55 -4.78 -20.99 -0.79
CA VAL A 55 -4.50 -19.84 -1.66
C VAL A 55 -4.36 -18.57 -0.83
N MET A 56 -5.26 -18.36 0.14
CA MET A 56 -5.19 -17.20 1.04
C MET A 56 -3.92 -17.21 1.89
N GLU A 57 -3.52 -18.35 2.38
CA GLU A 57 -2.28 -18.53 3.15
C GLU A 57 -1.04 -18.18 2.30
N TYR A 58 -0.93 -18.73 1.08
CA TYR A 58 0.17 -18.40 0.17
C TYR A 58 0.20 -16.91 -0.20
N MET A 59 -0.94 -16.29 -0.45
CA MET A 59 -1.02 -14.85 -0.71
C MET A 59 -0.55 -14.04 0.50
N GLY A 60 -0.88 -14.48 1.71
CA GLY A 60 -0.38 -13.88 2.95
C GLY A 60 1.15 -13.94 3.05
N TYR A 61 1.76 -15.08 2.76
CA TYR A 61 3.23 -15.21 2.74
C TYR A 61 3.89 -14.35 1.66
N VAL A 62 3.36 -14.33 0.45
CA VAL A 62 3.87 -13.48 -0.62
C VAL A 62 3.78 -12.00 -0.22
N GLY A 63 2.66 -11.61 0.39
CA GLY A 63 2.47 -10.26 0.93
C GLY A 63 3.48 -9.91 2.01
N ALA A 64 3.67 -10.81 2.99
CA ALA A 64 4.63 -10.63 4.07
C ALA A 64 6.06 -10.48 3.55
N VAL A 65 6.47 -11.32 2.59
CA VAL A 65 7.79 -11.21 1.96
C VAL A 65 7.96 -9.88 1.23
N MET A 66 6.97 -9.47 0.44
CA MET A 66 7.01 -8.20 -0.30
C MET A 66 7.07 -6.99 0.64
N ILE A 67 6.23 -6.97 1.68
CA ILE A 67 6.19 -5.88 2.67
C ILE A 67 7.50 -5.84 3.47
N SER A 68 8.04 -7.00 3.88
CA SER A 68 9.33 -7.11 4.57
C SER A 68 10.48 -6.60 3.71
N TYR A 69 10.51 -6.96 2.43
CA TYR A 69 11.51 -6.48 1.48
C TYR A 69 11.47 -4.96 1.32
N MET A 70 10.26 -4.38 1.19
CA MET A 70 10.11 -2.92 1.12
C MET A 70 10.49 -2.25 2.43
N GLY A 71 10.11 -2.84 3.57
CA GLY A 71 10.50 -2.37 4.90
C GLY A 71 12.02 -2.37 5.10
N TYR A 72 12.69 -3.45 4.71
CA TYR A 72 14.14 -3.54 4.73
C TYR A 72 14.80 -2.45 3.88
N LYS A 73 14.36 -2.27 2.64
CA LYS A 73 14.88 -1.20 1.76
C LYS A 73 14.72 0.19 2.36
N ILE A 74 13.60 0.46 2.99
CA ILE A 74 13.34 1.74 3.65
C ILE A 74 14.25 1.90 4.88
N ALA A 75 14.31 0.88 5.76
CA ALA A 75 15.10 0.93 7.00
C ALA A 75 16.59 1.23 6.76
N PHE A 76 17.15 0.67 5.69
CA PHE A 76 18.56 0.82 5.33
C PHE A 76 18.80 1.84 4.22
N SER A 77 17.83 2.67 3.90
CA SER A 77 18.02 3.80 2.97
C SER A 77 18.94 4.84 3.58
N LYS A 78 20.02 5.17 2.87
CA LYS A 78 21.06 6.12 3.34
C LYS A 78 20.63 7.59 3.32
N GLY A 79 19.37 7.88 2.97
CA GLY A 79 18.83 9.25 3.06
C GLY A 79 19.52 10.31 2.19
N ASN A 80 20.43 9.95 1.31
CA ASN A 80 21.02 10.88 0.36
C ASN A 80 19.96 11.20 -0.70
N MET A 81 19.56 12.47 -0.77
CA MET A 81 18.69 13.01 -1.81
C MET A 81 19.31 12.95 -3.22
N GLU A 82 20.52 12.43 -3.35
CA GLU A 82 21.12 12.15 -4.66
C GLU A 82 20.56 10.84 -5.20
N VAL A 83 19.61 11.02 -6.02
CA VAL A 83 18.62 10.10 -6.55
C VAL A 83 19.27 9.19 -7.58
N GLU A 84 19.51 7.95 -7.22
CA GLU A 84 19.40 6.91 -8.23
C GLU A 84 17.90 6.62 -8.44
N ASP A 85 17.38 7.06 -9.55
CA ASP A 85 15.96 6.98 -9.96
C ASP A 85 15.41 5.55 -9.98
N THR A 86 16.27 4.55 -9.89
CA THR A 86 15.97 3.12 -9.96
C THR A 86 15.57 2.45 -8.65
N LYS A 87 15.64 3.17 -7.50
CA LYS A 87 15.43 2.56 -6.17
C LYS A 87 14.09 2.94 -5.49
N ARG A 88 13.32 3.85 -6.08
CA ARG A 88 12.01 4.27 -5.50
C ARG A 88 10.87 3.32 -5.87
N PRO A 89 9.89 3.11 -4.99
CA PRO A 89 8.68 2.36 -5.32
C PRO A 89 7.91 3.06 -6.45
N GLY A 90 7.66 2.34 -7.55
CA GLY A 90 6.93 2.85 -8.71
C GLY A 90 5.50 2.32 -8.80
N PHE A 91 4.87 2.55 -9.96
CA PHE A 91 3.50 2.15 -10.26
C PHE A 91 3.23 0.65 -10.00
N ILE A 92 4.08 -0.23 -10.53
CA ILE A 92 3.91 -1.69 -10.39
C ILE A 92 3.95 -2.11 -8.92
N HIS A 93 4.86 -1.54 -8.12
CA HIS A 93 4.93 -1.83 -6.69
C HIS A 93 3.64 -1.44 -5.97
N GLY A 94 3.08 -0.26 -6.30
CA GLY A 94 1.80 0.20 -5.75
C GLY A 94 0.64 -0.72 -6.13
N ALA A 95 0.57 -1.13 -7.40
CA ALA A 95 -0.49 -1.98 -7.91
C ALA A 95 -0.45 -3.39 -7.29
N VAL A 96 0.71 -4.05 -7.33
CA VAL A 96 0.87 -5.42 -6.81
C VAL A 96 0.66 -5.47 -5.30
N LEU A 97 1.09 -4.43 -4.57
CA LEU A 97 0.90 -4.38 -3.13
C LEU A 97 -0.57 -4.50 -2.71
N GLN A 98 -1.53 -4.01 -3.51
CA GLN A 98 -2.95 -4.09 -3.15
C GLN A 98 -3.47 -5.54 -3.15
N TRP A 99 -2.93 -6.39 -4.00
CA TRP A 99 -3.33 -7.80 -4.11
C TRP A 99 -2.81 -8.67 -2.97
N VAL A 100 -1.64 -8.30 -2.43
CA VAL A 100 -0.99 -9.07 -1.36
C VAL A 100 -1.11 -8.42 0.02
N ASN A 101 -1.76 -7.26 0.12
CA ASN A 101 -1.94 -6.52 1.37
C ASN A 101 -3.25 -6.93 2.04
N PRO A 102 -3.24 -7.61 3.20
CA PRO A 102 -4.45 -8.03 3.90
C PRO A 102 -5.41 -6.90 4.23
N LYS A 103 -4.89 -5.71 4.51
CA LYS A 103 -5.73 -4.52 4.74
C LYS A 103 -6.56 -4.16 3.50
N SER A 104 -5.99 -4.32 2.30
CA SER A 104 -6.71 -4.11 1.04
C SER A 104 -7.81 -5.15 0.84
N TRP A 105 -7.56 -6.41 1.22
CA TRP A 105 -8.55 -7.48 1.18
C TRP A 105 -9.74 -7.18 2.08
N ILE A 106 -9.49 -6.86 3.36
CA ILE A 106 -10.55 -6.52 4.32
C ILE A 106 -11.37 -5.33 3.81
N ALA A 107 -10.70 -4.25 3.38
CA ALA A 107 -11.38 -3.07 2.87
C ALA A 107 -12.19 -3.35 1.60
N CYS A 108 -11.66 -4.18 0.70
CA CYS A 108 -12.32 -4.57 -0.54
C CYS A 108 -13.57 -5.41 -0.28
N ILE A 109 -13.44 -6.49 0.51
CA ILE A 109 -14.56 -7.38 0.85
C ILE A 109 -15.64 -6.59 1.59
N ALA A 110 -15.28 -5.78 2.56
CA ALA A 110 -16.22 -4.94 3.29
C ALA A 110 -16.96 -3.96 2.36
N GLY A 111 -16.25 -3.31 1.44
CA GLY A 111 -16.84 -2.39 0.47
C GLY A 111 -17.79 -3.10 -0.51
N VAL A 112 -17.34 -4.21 -1.08
CA VAL A 112 -18.15 -5.01 -2.02
C VAL A 112 -19.43 -5.50 -1.35
N SER A 113 -19.36 -5.99 -0.12
CA SER A 113 -20.50 -6.48 0.64
C SER A 113 -21.43 -5.36 1.09
N ALA A 114 -20.88 -4.30 1.70
CA ALA A 114 -21.69 -3.20 2.25
C ALA A 114 -22.52 -2.46 1.17
N PHE A 115 -21.96 -2.33 -0.03
CA PHE A 115 -22.61 -1.63 -1.15
C PHE A 115 -23.23 -2.58 -2.19
N ASN A 116 -23.16 -3.89 -1.94
CA ASN A 116 -23.68 -4.93 -2.85
C ASN A 116 -23.21 -4.69 -4.31
N LEU A 117 -21.90 -4.49 -4.48
CA LEU A 117 -21.34 -4.08 -5.76
C LEU A 117 -21.43 -5.16 -6.85
N GLY A 118 -21.50 -6.42 -6.46
CA GLY A 118 -21.68 -7.55 -7.40
C GLY A 118 -23.06 -7.61 -8.04
N ALA A 119 -24.06 -6.91 -7.49
CA ALA A 119 -25.45 -6.98 -7.99
C ALA A 119 -25.71 -6.06 -9.19
N SER A 120 -24.86 -5.04 -9.45
CA SER A 120 -25.08 -4.08 -10.52
C SER A 120 -23.76 -3.48 -11.02
N GLY A 121 -23.54 -3.59 -12.34
CA GLY A 121 -22.39 -2.96 -12.99
C GLY A 121 -22.34 -1.43 -12.83
N GLU A 122 -23.50 -0.79 -12.75
CA GLU A 122 -23.60 0.66 -12.52
C GLU A 122 -23.08 1.03 -11.12
N ARG A 123 -23.53 0.31 -10.07
CA ARG A 123 -23.02 0.51 -8.71
C ARG A 123 -21.54 0.30 -8.61
N LEU A 124 -21.03 -0.76 -9.25
CA LEU A 124 -19.61 -1.05 -9.30
C LEU A 124 -18.82 0.07 -9.98
N ALA A 125 -19.31 0.59 -11.11
CA ALA A 125 -18.66 1.69 -11.84
C ALA A 125 -18.64 2.98 -11.00
N VAL A 126 -19.77 3.38 -10.43
CA VAL A 126 -19.86 4.60 -9.58
C VAL A 126 -18.94 4.48 -8.37
N TYR A 127 -18.95 3.34 -7.68
CA TYR A 127 -18.09 3.14 -6.52
C TYR A 127 -16.59 3.11 -6.90
N SER A 128 -16.26 2.51 -8.05
CA SER A 128 -14.89 2.48 -8.56
C SER A 128 -14.36 3.89 -8.84
N ILE A 129 -15.15 4.74 -9.49
CA ILE A 129 -14.80 6.13 -9.77
C ILE A 129 -14.63 6.90 -8.46
N PHE A 130 -15.60 6.77 -7.54
CA PHE A 130 -15.50 7.40 -6.22
C PHE A 130 -14.25 6.96 -5.47
N TYR A 131 -13.95 5.66 -5.47
CA TYR A 131 -12.78 5.13 -4.77
C TYR A 131 -11.47 5.60 -5.40
N ILE A 132 -11.38 5.66 -6.74
CA ILE A 132 -10.20 6.23 -7.40
C ILE A 132 -9.96 7.65 -6.90
N ILE A 133 -10.97 8.50 -6.91
CA ILE A 133 -10.83 9.91 -6.52
C ILE A 133 -10.46 10.02 -5.03
N VAL A 134 -11.28 9.46 -4.16
CA VAL A 134 -11.10 9.61 -2.70
C VAL A 134 -9.92 8.80 -2.19
N GLY A 135 -9.77 7.56 -2.64
CA GLY A 135 -8.67 6.68 -2.24
C GLY A 135 -7.32 7.23 -2.69
N TYR A 136 -7.24 7.73 -3.93
CA TYR A 136 -6.04 8.38 -4.46
C TYR A 136 -5.67 9.63 -3.65
N ALA A 137 -6.66 10.50 -3.38
CA ALA A 137 -6.43 11.69 -2.56
C ALA A 137 -5.93 11.32 -1.14
N CYS A 138 -6.54 10.34 -0.50
CA CYS A 138 -6.10 9.86 0.82
C CYS A 138 -4.65 9.37 0.83
N VAL A 139 -4.25 8.63 -0.20
CA VAL A 139 -2.89 8.11 -0.32
C VAL A 139 -1.89 9.24 -0.59
N LEU A 140 -2.27 10.22 -1.43
CA LEU A 140 -1.44 11.40 -1.71
C LEU A 140 -1.20 12.27 -0.46
N VAL A 141 -2.16 12.38 0.45
CA VAL A 141 -2.00 13.11 1.72
C VAL A 141 -0.81 12.56 2.52
N TRP A 142 -0.60 11.24 2.55
CA TRP A 142 0.55 10.63 3.21
C TRP A 142 1.87 10.99 2.53
N GLY A 143 1.91 10.98 1.20
CA GLY A 143 3.09 11.40 0.44
C GLY A 143 3.42 12.88 0.62
N TYR A 144 2.39 13.73 0.63
CA TYR A 144 2.55 15.16 0.89
C TYR A 144 3.02 15.44 2.32
N GLY A 145 2.42 14.77 3.31
CA GLY A 145 2.83 14.84 4.70
C GLY A 145 4.30 14.45 4.87
N GLY A 146 4.72 13.33 4.24
CA GLY A 146 6.11 12.91 4.21
C GLY A 146 7.05 13.98 3.64
N ALA A 147 6.69 14.55 2.49
CA ALA A 147 7.50 15.60 1.87
C ALA A 147 7.60 16.88 2.74
N LYS A 148 6.56 17.20 3.50
CA LYS A 148 6.59 18.34 4.44
C LYS A 148 7.46 18.05 5.66
N ILE A 149 7.35 16.85 6.23
CA ILE A 149 8.13 16.43 7.39
C ILE A 149 9.63 16.33 7.05
N SER A 150 9.99 16.10 5.80
CA SER A 150 11.40 16.02 5.36
C SER A 150 12.22 17.24 5.77
N HIS A 151 11.61 18.43 5.82
CA HIS A 151 12.27 19.65 6.27
C HIS A 151 12.75 19.60 7.73
N PHE A 152 12.04 18.86 8.59
CA PHE A 152 12.40 18.67 9.99
C PHE A 152 13.41 17.52 10.18
N LEU A 153 13.55 16.67 9.16
CA LEU A 153 14.44 15.50 9.17
C LEU A 153 15.77 15.75 8.44
N LYS A 154 16.16 17.02 8.22
CA LYS A 154 17.38 17.40 7.47
C LYS A 154 18.68 16.89 8.10
N ALA A 155 18.72 16.67 9.41
CA ALA A 155 19.86 16.02 10.04
C ALA A 155 19.91 14.55 9.61
N GLU A 156 21.04 14.10 9.08
CA GLU A 156 21.22 12.72 8.58
C GLU A 156 20.82 11.67 9.60
N ASN A 157 21.14 11.87 10.87
CA ASN A 157 20.74 10.97 11.95
C ASN A 157 19.21 10.88 12.13
N ASN A 158 18.49 12.01 12.05
CA ASN A 158 17.03 12.02 12.21
C ASN A 158 16.36 11.27 11.06
N LEU A 159 16.86 11.45 9.84
CA LEU A 159 16.34 10.76 8.67
C LEU A 159 16.61 9.25 8.73
N ARG A 160 17.81 8.85 9.18
CA ARG A 160 18.13 7.44 9.39
C ARG A 160 17.24 6.80 10.45
N ILE A 161 17.03 7.46 11.60
CA ILE A 161 16.12 6.98 12.65
C ILE A 161 14.70 6.86 12.12
N PHE A 162 14.22 7.88 11.40
CA PHE A 162 12.88 7.85 10.79
C PHE A 162 12.74 6.66 9.84
N ASN A 163 13.67 6.47 8.91
CA ASN A 163 13.63 5.37 7.95
C ASN A 163 13.71 4.00 8.66
N PHE A 164 14.54 3.87 9.68
CA PHE A 164 14.67 2.64 10.47
C PHE A 164 13.37 2.31 11.21
N VAL A 165 12.74 3.30 11.86
CA VAL A 165 11.47 3.12 12.57
C VAL A 165 10.34 2.75 11.59
N MET A 166 10.23 3.47 10.46
CA MET A 166 9.17 3.23 9.48
C MET A 166 9.37 1.90 8.74
N GLY A 167 10.59 1.59 8.32
CA GLY A 167 10.91 0.31 7.69
C GLY A 167 10.77 -0.86 8.66
N GLY A 168 11.21 -0.70 9.90
CA GLY A 168 11.04 -1.68 10.97
C GLY A 168 9.56 -1.96 11.28
N SER A 169 8.72 -0.92 11.30
CA SER A 169 7.28 -1.08 11.50
C SER A 169 6.62 -1.90 10.38
N LEU A 170 7.07 -1.74 9.13
CA LEU A 170 6.61 -2.57 8.01
C LEU A 170 7.00 -4.03 8.18
N VAL A 171 8.24 -4.30 8.61
CA VAL A 171 8.70 -5.68 8.87
C VAL A 171 7.89 -6.31 10.01
N ILE A 172 7.65 -5.57 11.10
CA ILE A 172 6.81 -6.05 12.21
C ILE A 172 5.39 -6.38 11.74
N VAL A 173 4.77 -5.49 10.96
CA VAL A 173 3.44 -5.76 10.38
C VAL A 173 3.46 -6.98 9.47
N ALA A 174 4.49 -7.15 8.65
CA ALA A 174 4.62 -8.29 7.76
C ALA A 174 4.75 -9.61 8.54
N LEU A 175 5.57 -9.62 9.59
CA LEU A 175 5.72 -10.79 10.46
C LEU A 175 4.41 -11.10 11.21
N TYR A 176 3.76 -10.08 11.74
CA TYR A 176 2.46 -10.24 12.37
C TYR A 176 1.45 -10.92 11.44
N LEU A 177 1.36 -10.45 10.17
CA LEU A 177 0.47 -11.04 9.17
C LEU A 177 0.86 -12.47 8.78
N ALA A 178 2.16 -12.80 8.77
CA ALA A 178 2.64 -14.14 8.44
C ALA A 178 2.36 -15.19 9.55
N PHE A 179 2.24 -14.74 10.81
CA PHE A 179 2.14 -15.66 11.97
C PHE A 179 0.80 -15.63 12.70
N MET A 180 -0.08 -14.65 12.43
CA MET A 180 -1.36 -14.53 13.13
C MET A 180 -2.48 -15.47 12.63
N ASP A 181 -2.35 -16.03 11.43
CA ASP A 181 -3.36 -16.93 10.84
C ASP A 181 -3.10 -18.43 11.18
N LYS A 182 -2.41 -18.69 12.31
CA LYS A 182 -2.20 -20.08 12.78
C LYS A 182 -2.95 -20.36 14.06
#